data_9463b222730469d3383c2fc6297cc06e
#
_entry.id   9463b222730469d3383c2fc6297cc06e
#
_cell.length_a   1.000
_cell.length_b   1.000
_cell.length_c   1.000
_cell.angle_alpha   90.00
_cell.angle_beta   90.00
_cell.angle_gamma   90.00
#
_symmetry.space_group_name_H-M   'P 1'
#
loop_
_entity.id
_entity.type
_entity.pdbx_description
1 polymer ?
#
loop_
_entity_poly.entity_id
_entity_poly.type
_entity_poly.pdbx_seq_one_letter_code
_entity_poly.pdbx_strand_id
1 'polypeptide(L)'
;MMNHEHSQGIIELGNINIKCLIFKINSNDILEIQSTSITQSEGIHNGVIVNISKATNAIRSCISAAEKKAKSSLKKINVVLEQPEFLCTKFSKHKKIDGSKIHKDDIEFLLKEAKKQVMLNDEKQSIIHIFNHNYIVDGKTFIEEPIDVYADYLSHEMTFVTMPKNNLKNINKAFIDCDIEVERLISCTFALAAKLLNNNELQFGSILIDMGYEKTSLGLFKNLALVHSITFPVGINHIIKDISNICSLNLEESKIISDKIDFSFQNNKELFDKNDYLKDIYFKNSNYRRISQSLILDIAKARLDEIFEMIQKQIIATGLNPTLGANLFILGGSNLFNLEKYCSNFFGSNVKKLDKNIEKESQGELDTQFASCLGALKIIKDGWETEAIPELVDENSQKLGFFAKFFQNKP
;
A
#
# COMPACT_ATOMS: atom_id res chain seq x y z
N MET A 1 18.10 -23.75 -1.40
CA MET A 1 18.78 -23.09 -2.53
C MET A 1 17.67 -22.59 -3.45
N MET A 2 17.41 -21.28 -3.50
CA MET A 2 16.53 -20.71 -4.52
C MET A 2 17.23 -20.87 -5.88
N ASN A 3 16.53 -21.43 -6.87
CA ASN A 3 17.00 -21.51 -8.24
C ASN A 3 17.04 -20.09 -8.82
N HIS A 4 18.17 -19.41 -8.74
CA HIS A 4 18.40 -18.01 -9.11
C HIS A 4 18.40 -17.73 -10.64
N GLU A 5 18.10 -18.74 -11.47
CA GLU A 5 18.15 -18.56 -12.94
C GLU A 5 16.82 -18.21 -13.61
N HIS A 6 15.70 -18.16 -12.86
CA HIS A 6 14.39 -17.88 -13.45
C HIS A 6 13.95 -16.44 -13.23
N SER A 7 13.40 -15.83 -14.29
CA SER A 7 12.76 -14.53 -14.22
C SER A 7 11.56 -14.58 -13.25
N GLN A 8 11.44 -13.58 -12.40
CA GLN A 8 10.32 -13.38 -11.48
C GLN A 8 9.52 -12.15 -11.88
N GLY A 9 8.23 -12.16 -11.58
CA GLY A 9 7.31 -11.07 -11.89
C GLY A 9 6.74 -10.41 -10.65
N ILE A 10 6.49 -9.10 -10.76
CA ILE A 10 5.67 -8.33 -9.83
C ILE A 10 4.59 -7.63 -10.65
N ILE A 11 3.35 -7.68 -10.21
CA ILE A 11 2.24 -6.99 -10.85
C ILE A 11 1.45 -6.17 -9.82
N GLU A 12 1.22 -4.89 -10.13
CA GLU A 12 0.33 -4.02 -9.36
C GLU A 12 -1.05 -4.00 -9.99
N LEU A 13 -2.08 -4.33 -9.20
CA LEU A 13 -3.48 -4.24 -9.59
C LEU A 13 -4.07 -2.87 -9.19
N GLY A 14 -3.79 -1.85 -9.99
CA GLY A 14 -4.31 -0.49 -9.78
C GLY A 14 -5.70 -0.27 -10.39
N ASN A 15 -6.36 0.83 -10.01
CA ASN A 15 -7.69 1.21 -10.54
C ASN A 15 -7.64 1.74 -11.97
N ILE A 16 -6.59 2.50 -12.30
CA ILE A 16 -6.44 3.12 -13.62
C ILE A 16 -5.58 2.22 -14.51
N ASN A 17 -4.47 1.74 -13.97
CA ASN A 17 -3.50 0.95 -14.69
C ASN A 17 -3.11 -0.30 -13.91
N ILE A 18 -2.88 -1.39 -14.64
CA ILE A 18 -2.13 -2.56 -14.19
C ILE A 18 -0.69 -2.36 -14.63
N LYS A 19 0.26 -2.60 -13.73
CA LYS A 19 1.70 -2.44 -14.00
C LYS A 19 2.41 -3.75 -13.72
N CYS A 20 3.25 -4.20 -14.64
CA CYS A 20 4.04 -5.42 -14.47
C CYS A 20 5.53 -5.11 -14.62
N LEU A 21 6.33 -5.69 -13.73
CA LEU A 21 7.78 -5.59 -13.70
C LEU A 21 8.35 -7.01 -13.66
N ILE A 22 9.29 -7.31 -14.58
CA ILE A 22 10.02 -8.58 -14.62
C ILE A 22 11.45 -8.33 -14.22
N PHE A 23 11.98 -9.14 -13.32
CA PHE A 23 13.34 -9.04 -12.80
C PHE A 23 14.01 -10.41 -12.66
N LYS A 24 15.33 -10.39 -12.57
CA LYS A 24 16.17 -11.52 -12.18
C LYS A 24 17.05 -11.15 -11.00
N ILE A 25 17.33 -12.13 -10.15
CA ILE A 25 18.39 -12.04 -9.15
C ILE A 25 19.49 -12.98 -9.60
N ASN A 26 20.67 -12.43 -9.87
CA ASN A 26 21.83 -13.20 -10.29
C ASN A 26 22.44 -13.98 -9.12
N SER A 27 23.31 -14.95 -9.41
CA SER A 27 24.05 -15.74 -8.41
C SER A 27 24.88 -14.90 -7.42
N ASN A 28 25.13 -13.64 -7.74
CA ASN A 28 25.84 -12.67 -6.89
C ASN A 28 24.89 -11.73 -6.13
N ASP A 29 23.62 -12.08 -5.98
CA ASP A 29 22.56 -11.23 -5.38
C ASP A 29 22.35 -9.86 -6.06
N ILE A 30 22.84 -9.72 -7.30
CA ILE A 30 22.59 -8.50 -8.08
C ILE A 30 21.23 -8.63 -8.74
N LEU A 31 20.40 -7.62 -8.50
CA LEU A 31 19.06 -7.51 -9.04
C LEU A 31 19.09 -6.76 -10.37
N GLU A 32 18.48 -7.34 -11.40
CA GLU A 32 18.38 -6.76 -12.73
C GLU A 32 16.90 -6.70 -13.17
N ILE A 33 16.41 -5.49 -13.44
CA ILE A 33 15.07 -5.29 -14.02
C ILE A 33 15.18 -5.56 -15.53
N GLN A 34 14.46 -6.58 -16.00
CA GLN A 34 14.49 -7.00 -17.40
C GLN A 34 13.49 -6.26 -18.27
N SER A 35 12.29 -6.01 -17.74
CA SER A 35 11.24 -5.31 -18.49
C SER A 35 10.16 -4.74 -17.58
N THR A 36 9.41 -3.79 -18.13
CA THR A 36 8.20 -3.24 -17.53
C THR A 36 7.10 -3.08 -18.58
N SER A 37 5.85 -3.16 -18.11
CA SER A 37 4.66 -2.88 -18.93
C SER A 37 3.58 -2.19 -18.11
N ILE A 38 2.75 -1.42 -18.79
CA ILE A 38 1.56 -0.76 -18.23
C ILE A 38 0.41 -1.04 -19.19
N THR A 39 -0.73 -1.42 -18.62
CA THR A 39 -1.97 -1.65 -19.36
C THR A 39 -3.12 -1.00 -18.60
N GLN A 40 -4.10 -0.44 -19.32
CA GLN A 40 -5.29 0.11 -18.70
C GLN A 40 -6.01 -0.97 -17.89
N SER A 41 -6.43 -0.63 -16.69
CA SER A 41 -7.15 -1.54 -15.80
C SER A 41 -8.60 -1.69 -16.26
N GLU A 42 -9.06 -2.92 -16.38
CA GLU A 42 -10.44 -3.25 -16.64
C GLU A 42 -10.91 -4.35 -15.69
N GLY A 43 -12.17 -4.29 -15.25
CA GLY A 43 -12.77 -5.29 -14.35
C GLY A 43 -12.25 -5.25 -12.93
N ILE A 44 -11.47 -4.22 -12.54
CA ILE A 44 -10.94 -3.99 -11.21
C ILE A 44 -11.47 -2.65 -10.70
N HIS A 45 -12.01 -2.63 -9.49
CA HIS A 45 -12.46 -1.42 -8.82
C HIS A 45 -11.99 -1.43 -7.36
N ASN A 46 -11.31 -0.37 -6.92
CA ASN A 46 -10.70 -0.25 -5.59
C ASN A 46 -9.80 -1.45 -5.20
N GLY A 47 -9.10 -2.02 -6.20
CA GLY A 47 -8.25 -3.21 -6.00
C GLY A 47 -9.02 -4.53 -5.92
N VAL A 48 -10.35 -4.51 -6.02
CA VAL A 48 -11.22 -5.68 -6.03
C VAL A 48 -11.58 -6.06 -7.47
N ILE A 49 -11.47 -7.34 -7.82
CA ILE A 49 -11.92 -7.85 -9.10
C ILE A 49 -13.45 -7.91 -9.10
N VAL A 50 -14.09 -7.03 -9.88
CA VAL A 50 -15.55 -6.94 -10.03
C VAL A 50 -16.04 -7.61 -11.31
N ASN A 51 -15.14 -7.86 -12.26
CA ASN A 51 -15.43 -8.64 -13.49
C ASN A 51 -14.20 -9.47 -13.83
N ILE A 52 -14.29 -10.78 -13.58
CA ILE A 52 -13.16 -11.72 -13.75
C ILE A 52 -12.66 -11.74 -15.19
N SER A 53 -13.54 -11.84 -16.18
CA SER A 53 -13.14 -11.95 -17.59
C SER A 53 -12.39 -10.70 -18.08
N LYS A 54 -12.88 -9.50 -17.73
CA LYS A 54 -12.21 -8.25 -18.09
C LYS A 54 -10.86 -8.12 -17.37
N ALA A 55 -10.82 -8.42 -16.06
CA ALA A 55 -9.61 -8.38 -15.28
C ALA A 55 -8.56 -9.37 -15.81
N THR A 56 -8.96 -10.61 -16.10
CA THR A 56 -8.07 -11.63 -16.70
C THR A 56 -7.47 -11.16 -18.02
N ASN A 57 -8.27 -10.57 -18.91
CA ASN A 57 -7.78 -10.06 -20.19
C ASN A 57 -6.77 -8.92 -20.01
N ALA A 58 -7.05 -7.97 -19.13
CA ALA A 58 -6.16 -6.86 -18.84
C ALA A 58 -4.84 -7.34 -18.18
N ILE A 59 -4.92 -8.25 -17.20
CA ILE A 59 -3.77 -8.89 -16.54
C ILE A 59 -2.92 -9.64 -17.58
N ARG A 60 -3.54 -10.49 -18.38
CA ARG A 60 -2.85 -11.25 -19.46
C ARG A 60 -2.14 -10.32 -20.44
N SER A 61 -2.79 -9.25 -20.87
CA SER A 61 -2.21 -8.28 -21.79
C SER A 61 -0.99 -7.59 -21.19
N CYS A 62 -1.08 -7.20 -19.91
CA CYS A 62 0.03 -6.57 -19.20
C CYS A 62 1.23 -7.51 -19.05
N ILE A 63 0.98 -8.75 -18.60
CA ILE A 63 2.04 -9.75 -18.42
C ILE A 63 2.69 -10.12 -19.74
N SER A 64 1.91 -10.42 -20.78
CA SER A 64 2.42 -10.79 -22.11
C SER A 64 3.27 -9.67 -22.73
N ALA A 65 2.90 -8.40 -22.51
CA ALA A 65 3.71 -7.27 -22.96
C ALA A 65 5.08 -7.18 -22.25
N ALA A 66 5.09 -7.47 -20.94
CA ALA A 66 6.36 -7.52 -20.17
C ALA A 66 7.22 -8.72 -20.59
N GLU A 67 6.64 -9.93 -20.70
CA GLU A 67 7.33 -11.16 -21.12
C GLU A 67 7.98 -11.02 -22.50
N LYS A 68 7.23 -10.43 -23.45
CA LYS A 68 7.75 -10.18 -24.81
C LYS A 68 9.00 -9.29 -24.80
N LYS A 69 9.02 -8.24 -23.94
CA LYS A 69 10.19 -7.36 -23.79
C LYS A 69 11.34 -8.06 -23.06
N ALA A 70 11.04 -8.83 -22.01
CA ALA A 70 12.03 -9.58 -21.24
C ALA A 70 12.56 -10.81 -22.00
N LYS A 71 11.88 -11.27 -23.07
CA LYS A 71 12.15 -12.52 -23.77
C LYS A 71 12.15 -13.74 -22.82
N SER A 72 11.25 -13.72 -21.84
CA SER A 72 11.09 -14.78 -20.84
C SER A 72 9.63 -14.97 -20.49
N SER A 73 9.25 -16.20 -20.09
CA SER A 73 7.91 -16.50 -19.59
C SER A 73 7.88 -16.60 -18.09
N LEU A 74 6.82 -16.12 -17.47
CA LEU A 74 6.54 -16.22 -16.04
C LEU A 74 5.68 -17.44 -15.75
N LYS A 75 6.03 -18.17 -14.69
CA LYS A 75 5.15 -19.22 -14.11
C LYS A 75 4.52 -18.74 -12.80
N LYS A 76 5.22 -17.84 -12.11
CA LYS A 76 4.82 -17.29 -10.81
C LYS A 76 4.95 -15.77 -10.82
N ILE A 77 4.07 -15.12 -10.06
CA ILE A 77 4.04 -13.67 -9.96
C ILE A 77 3.70 -13.22 -8.55
N ASN A 78 4.31 -12.12 -8.11
CA ASN A 78 3.98 -11.45 -6.87
C ASN A 78 2.97 -10.34 -7.18
N VAL A 79 1.85 -10.28 -6.45
CA VAL A 79 0.76 -9.35 -6.71
C VAL A 79 0.74 -8.26 -5.66
N VAL A 80 0.87 -7.01 -6.11
CA VAL A 80 0.75 -5.81 -5.27
C VAL A 80 -0.64 -5.24 -5.43
N LEU A 81 -1.34 -5.04 -4.33
CA LEU A 81 -2.70 -4.49 -4.32
C LEU A 81 -3.02 -3.80 -3.00
N GLU A 82 -4.07 -2.96 -3.02
CA GLU A 82 -4.66 -2.37 -1.81
C GLU A 82 -6.17 -2.34 -1.97
N GLN A 83 -6.89 -2.73 -0.92
CA GLN A 83 -8.36 -2.82 -0.92
C GLN A 83 -8.93 -2.18 0.34
N PRO A 84 -10.10 -1.50 0.27
CA PRO A 84 -10.79 -1.01 1.46
C PRO A 84 -11.20 -2.12 2.43
N GLU A 85 -11.36 -3.34 1.93
CA GLU A 85 -11.73 -4.53 2.71
C GLU A 85 -10.55 -5.18 3.44
N PHE A 86 -9.34 -4.65 3.31
CA PHE A 86 -8.23 -5.10 4.14
C PHE A 86 -8.48 -4.70 5.59
N LEU A 87 -8.38 -5.68 6.48
CA LEU A 87 -8.48 -5.45 7.91
C LEU A 87 -7.09 -5.54 8.53
N CYS A 88 -6.76 -4.52 9.32
CA CYS A 88 -5.51 -4.46 10.05
C CYS A 88 -5.80 -4.59 11.55
N THR A 89 -5.41 -5.71 12.16
CA THR A 89 -5.72 -6.03 13.54
C THR A 89 -4.45 -6.22 14.36
N LYS A 90 -4.34 -5.47 15.47
CA LYS A 90 -3.30 -5.71 16.49
C LYS A 90 -3.69 -6.91 17.33
N PHE A 91 -2.71 -7.74 17.60
CA PHE A 91 -2.89 -8.95 18.39
C PHE A 91 -1.73 -9.14 19.35
N SER A 92 -2.04 -9.51 20.60
CA SER A 92 -1.04 -9.83 21.60
C SER A 92 -1.28 -11.23 22.15
N LYS A 93 -0.25 -12.02 22.22
CA LYS A 93 -0.26 -13.33 22.87
C LYS A 93 0.83 -13.40 23.92
N HIS A 94 0.56 -14.11 25.00
CA HIS A 94 1.49 -14.33 26.10
C HIS A 94 1.66 -15.79 26.42
N LYS A 95 2.83 -16.12 26.92
CA LYS A 95 3.21 -17.45 27.41
C LYS A 95 3.95 -17.31 28.73
N LYS A 96 3.67 -18.22 29.66
CA LYS A 96 4.42 -18.37 30.91
C LYS A 96 5.68 -19.15 30.63
N ILE A 97 6.84 -18.66 31.08
CA ILE A 97 8.18 -19.24 30.87
C ILE A 97 8.75 -19.81 32.19
N ASP A 98 8.21 -19.37 33.34
CA ASP A 98 8.52 -19.91 34.68
C ASP A 98 10.01 -19.86 35.05
N GLY A 99 10.67 -18.72 34.81
CA GLY A 99 12.06 -18.52 35.16
C GLY A 99 13.06 -19.27 34.27
N SER A 100 12.61 -19.91 33.19
CA SER A 100 13.49 -20.55 32.23
C SER A 100 13.95 -19.57 31.14
N LYS A 101 14.86 -20.01 30.28
CA LYS A 101 15.25 -19.22 29.09
C LYS A 101 14.16 -19.26 28.03
N ILE A 102 13.97 -18.12 27.36
CA ILE A 102 13.12 -18.03 26.17
C ILE A 102 13.82 -18.74 25.02
N HIS A 103 13.14 -19.70 24.41
CA HIS A 103 13.57 -20.42 23.23
C HIS A 103 12.81 -19.95 22.00
N LYS A 104 13.37 -20.21 20.84
CA LYS A 104 12.73 -19.93 19.56
C LYS A 104 11.34 -20.59 19.44
N ASP A 105 11.21 -21.80 19.94
CA ASP A 105 9.94 -22.56 19.97
C ASP A 105 8.85 -21.82 20.75
N ASP A 106 9.21 -20.97 21.74
CA ASP A 106 8.24 -20.17 22.49
C ASP A 106 7.65 -19.07 21.62
N ILE A 107 8.51 -18.41 20.81
CA ILE A 107 8.11 -17.37 19.87
C ILE A 107 7.25 -17.96 18.75
N GLU A 108 7.68 -19.08 18.18
CA GLU A 108 6.92 -19.82 17.15
C GLU A 108 5.56 -20.30 17.66
N PHE A 109 5.51 -20.78 18.91
CA PHE A 109 4.25 -21.15 19.55
C PHE A 109 3.28 -19.95 19.65
N LEU A 110 3.77 -18.79 20.13
CA LEU A 110 2.94 -17.59 20.23
C LEU A 110 2.41 -17.14 18.88
N LEU A 111 3.24 -17.14 17.84
CA LEU A 111 2.84 -16.83 16.48
C LEU A 111 1.76 -17.80 15.96
N LYS A 112 1.96 -19.11 16.14
CA LYS A 112 1.02 -20.14 15.71
C LYS A 112 -0.34 -20.02 16.40
N GLU A 113 -0.34 -19.77 17.71
CA GLU A 113 -1.56 -19.56 18.47
C GLU A 113 -2.28 -18.27 18.06
N ALA A 114 -1.52 -17.19 17.78
CA ALA A 114 -2.09 -15.94 17.29
C ALA A 114 -2.77 -16.11 15.92
N LYS A 115 -2.11 -16.77 14.96
CA LYS A 115 -2.67 -17.11 13.65
C LYS A 115 -3.98 -17.88 13.78
N LYS A 116 -3.95 -18.96 14.57
CA LYS A 116 -5.13 -19.79 14.82
C LYS A 116 -6.29 -18.97 15.35
N GLN A 117 -6.04 -18.06 16.29
CA GLN A 117 -7.09 -17.26 16.88
C GLN A 117 -7.62 -16.19 15.93
N VAL A 118 -6.77 -15.53 15.14
CA VAL A 118 -7.20 -14.57 14.10
C VAL A 118 -8.10 -15.27 13.07
N MET A 119 -7.74 -16.48 12.63
CA MET A 119 -8.54 -17.26 11.69
C MET A 119 -9.87 -17.75 12.29
N LEU A 120 -9.91 -18.06 13.58
CA LEU A 120 -11.15 -18.44 14.29
C LEU A 120 -12.08 -17.26 14.52
N ASN A 121 -11.53 -16.06 14.73
CA ASN A 121 -12.34 -14.85 14.95
C ASN A 121 -13.10 -14.43 13.70
N ASP A 122 -12.55 -14.65 12.51
CA ASP A 122 -13.22 -14.41 11.24
C ASP A 122 -12.79 -15.42 10.17
N GLU A 123 -13.59 -16.47 10.03
CA GLU A 123 -13.35 -17.55 9.04
C GLU A 123 -13.47 -17.09 7.59
N LYS A 124 -14.07 -15.91 7.34
CA LYS A 124 -14.21 -15.34 5.98
C LYS A 124 -12.98 -14.57 5.53
N GLN A 125 -12.03 -14.31 6.43
CA GLN A 125 -10.79 -13.62 6.15
C GLN A 125 -9.64 -14.59 5.89
N SER A 126 -8.63 -14.13 5.15
CA SER A 126 -7.34 -14.78 4.97
C SER A 126 -6.23 -13.83 5.37
N ILE A 127 -5.22 -14.33 6.09
CA ILE A 127 -4.05 -13.54 6.48
C ILE A 127 -3.18 -13.34 5.25
N ILE A 128 -2.80 -12.10 4.96
CA ILE A 128 -1.87 -11.74 3.87
C ILE A 128 -0.53 -11.22 4.39
N HIS A 129 -0.51 -10.58 5.56
CA HIS A 129 0.72 -10.16 6.23
C HIS A 129 0.64 -10.36 7.73
N ILE A 130 1.80 -10.63 8.34
CA ILE A 130 2.01 -10.60 9.77
C ILE A 130 3.26 -9.77 10.04
N PHE A 131 3.14 -8.76 10.87
CA PHE A 131 4.24 -7.91 11.29
C PHE A 131 4.50 -8.12 12.76
N ASN A 132 5.73 -8.49 13.09
CA ASN A 132 6.21 -8.52 14.46
C ASN A 132 6.48 -7.08 14.91
N HIS A 133 5.85 -6.65 15.98
CA HIS A 133 5.96 -5.29 16.45
C HIS A 133 6.90 -5.17 17.66
N ASN A 134 6.58 -5.92 18.71
CA ASN A 134 7.38 -5.94 19.96
C ASN A 134 7.27 -7.27 20.66
N TYR A 135 8.28 -7.58 21.45
CA TYR A 135 8.24 -8.58 22.52
C TYR A 135 8.22 -7.88 23.88
N ILE A 136 7.45 -8.38 24.83
CA ILE A 136 7.41 -7.90 26.20
C ILE A 136 7.83 -9.04 27.11
N VAL A 137 8.96 -8.86 27.80
CA VAL A 137 9.55 -9.84 28.71
C VAL A 137 9.51 -9.24 30.11
N ASP A 138 8.72 -9.80 31.03
CA ASP A 138 8.54 -9.33 32.41
C ASP A 138 8.29 -7.82 32.49
N GLY A 139 7.45 -7.30 31.59
CA GLY A 139 7.08 -5.88 31.49
C GLY A 139 8.08 -4.98 30.78
N LYS A 140 9.20 -5.51 30.26
CA LYS A 140 10.18 -4.76 29.47
C LYS A 140 9.99 -5.04 27.98
N THR A 141 10.01 -3.99 27.17
CA THR A 141 9.83 -4.07 25.72
C THR A 141 11.15 -4.35 25.01
N PHE A 142 11.14 -5.32 24.11
CA PHE A 142 12.22 -5.69 23.20
C PHE A 142 11.73 -5.55 21.76
N ILE A 143 12.58 -5.06 20.87
CA ILE A 143 12.29 -4.99 19.42
C ILE A 143 12.77 -6.27 18.74
N GLU A 144 13.94 -6.76 19.15
CA GLU A 144 14.53 -8.01 18.66
C GLU A 144 14.02 -9.21 19.46
N GLU A 145 14.14 -10.41 18.87
CA GLU A 145 13.74 -11.65 19.52
C GLU A 145 14.56 -11.86 20.81
N PRO A 146 13.91 -11.98 21.98
CA PRO A 146 14.60 -12.10 23.27
C PRO A 146 15.04 -13.54 23.55
N ILE A 147 15.70 -14.19 22.60
CA ILE A 147 16.20 -15.57 22.74
C ILE A 147 17.29 -15.61 23.80
N ASP A 148 17.34 -16.71 24.58
CA ASP A 148 18.26 -16.95 25.71
C ASP A 148 18.08 -16.02 26.91
N VAL A 149 17.10 -15.11 26.92
CA VAL A 149 16.75 -14.29 28.08
C VAL A 149 15.95 -15.12 29.08
N TYR A 150 16.33 -15.10 30.36
CA TYR A 150 15.52 -15.70 31.43
C TYR A 150 14.31 -14.84 31.73
N ALA A 151 13.13 -15.43 31.85
CA ALA A 151 11.89 -14.71 32.06
C ALA A 151 10.83 -15.56 32.78
N ASP A 152 9.90 -14.86 33.43
CA ASP A 152 8.68 -15.51 33.93
C ASP A 152 7.57 -15.45 32.86
N TYR A 153 7.47 -14.36 32.11
CA TYR A 153 6.43 -14.14 31.10
C TYR A 153 7.02 -13.55 29.83
N LEU A 154 6.58 -14.11 28.70
CA LEU A 154 6.84 -13.59 27.35
C LEU A 154 5.50 -13.23 26.70
N SER A 155 5.39 -11.98 26.20
CA SER A 155 4.30 -11.58 25.30
C SER A 155 4.88 -11.18 23.95
N HIS A 156 4.14 -11.46 22.90
CA HIS A 156 4.46 -11.06 21.53
C HIS A 156 3.32 -10.23 20.95
N GLU A 157 3.63 -9.00 20.56
CA GLU A 157 2.70 -8.07 19.91
C GLU A 157 2.90 -8.13 18.40
N MET A 158 1.82 -8.35 17.69
CA MET A 158 1.80 -8.56 16.24
C MET A 158 0.70 -7.73 15.58
N THR A 159 0.90 -7.41 14.32
CA THR A 159 -0.13 -6.84 13.45
C THR A 159 -0.46 -7.83 12.33
N PHE A 160 -1.73 -8.17 12.18
CA PHE A 160 -2.24 -9.02 11.12
C PHE A 160 -2.96 -8.17 10.09
N VAL A 161 -2.62 -8.33 8.83
CA VAL A 161 -3.38 -7.78 7.71
C VAL A 161 -4.10 -8.94 7.04
N THR A 162 -5.42 -8.84 6.95
CA THR A 162 -6.28 -9.87 6.35
C THR A 162 -7.10 -9.32 5.21
N MET A 163 -7.56 -10.19 4.32
CA MET A 163 -8.46 -9.86 3.23
C MET A 163 -9.59 -10.89 3.11
N PRO A 164 -10.75 -10.53 2.52
CA PRO A 164 -11.83 -11.49 2.30
C PRO A 164 -11.39 -12.66 1.41
N LYS A 165 -11.69 -13.90 1.84
CA LYS A 165 -11.39 -15.11 1.07
C LYS A 165 -11.96 -15.09 -0.35
N ASN A 166 -13.12 -14.46 -0.54
CA ASN A 166 -13.71 -14.37 -1.89
C ASN A 166 -12.89 -13.47 -2.81
N ASN A 167 -12.34 -12.35 -2.29
CA ASN A 167 -11.47 -11.49 -3.09
C ASN A 167 -10.20 -12.23 -3.49
N LEU A 168 -9.62 -13.00 -2.54
CA LEU A 168 -8.46 -13.86 -2.81
C LEU A 168 -8.77 -14.91 -3.89
N LYS A 169 -9.92 -15.60 -3.80
CA LYS A 169 -10.36 -16.58 -4.82
C LYS A 169 -10.49 -15.95 -6.20
N ASN A 170 -11.06 -14.73 -6.28
CA ASN A 170 -11.21 -14.01 -7.55
C ASN A 170 -9.85 -13.65 -8.15
N ILE A 171 -8.89 -13.19 -7.33
CA ILE A 171 -7.53 -12.92 -7.76
C ILE A 171 -6.88 -14.20 -8.29
N ASN A 172 -6.86 -15.27 -7.49
CA ASN A 172 -6.26 -16.54 -7.88
C ASN A 172 -6.89 -17.08 -9.18
N LYS A 173 -8.22 -17.00 -9.32
CA LYS A 173 -8.92 -17.41 -10.55
C LYS A 173 -8.45 -16.62 -11.77
N ALA A 174 -8.34 -15.30 -11.67
CA ALA A 174 -7.90 -14.45 -12.77
C ALA A 174 -6.46 -14.77 -13.23
N PHE A 175 -5.56 -15.12 -12.29
CA PHE A 175 -4.18 -15.51 -12.62
C PHE A 175 -4.06 -16.96 -13.12
N ILE A 176 -4.82 -17.90 -12.56
CA ILE A 176 -4.90 -19.28 -13.06
C ILE A 176 -5.38 -19.27 -14.52
N ASP A 177 -6.36 -18.44 -14.87
CA ASP A 177 -6.84 -18.28 -16.24
C ASP A 177 -5.79 -17.66 -17.18
N CYS A 178 -4.71 -17.10 -16.63
CA CYS A 178 -3.52 -16.65 -17.36
C CYS A 178 -2.38 -17.67 -17.38
N ASP A 179 -2.58 -18.89 -16.85
CA ASP A 179 -1.54 -19.92 -16.64
C ASP A 179 -0.39 -19.47 -15.73
N ILE A 180 -0.68 -18.61 -14.75
CA ILE A 180 0.29 -18.05 -13.80
C ILE A 180 -0.17 -18.32 -12.36
N GLU A 181 0.74 -18.79 -11.52
CA GLU A 181 0.53 -18.98 -10.10
C GLU A 181 0.85 -17.67 -9.33
N VAL A 182 -0.03 -17.26 -8.42
CA VAL A 182 0.26 -16.16 -7.48
C VAL A 182 1.20 -16.68 -6.41
N GLU A 183 2.40 -16.11 -6.32
CA GLU A 183 3.41 -16.49 -5.32
C GLU A 183 3.21 -15.74 -4.01
N ARG A 184 2.90 -14.45 -4.09
CA ARG A 184 2.67 -13.58 -2.93
C ARG A 184 1.64 -12.51 -3.24
N LEU A 185 0.91 -12.11 -2.18
CA LEU A 185 0.13 -10.88 -2.14
C LEU A 185 0.86 -9.88 -1.25
N ILE A 186 1.02 -8.65 -1.72
CA ILE A 186 1.75 -7.60 -1.02
C ILE A 186 0.85 -6.37 -0.96
N SER A 187 0.62 -5.83 0.25
CA SER A 187 -0.07 -4.55 0.40
C SER A 187 0.71 -3.44 -0.29
N CYS A 188 0.02 -2.64 -1.11
CA CYS A 188 0.61 -1.52 -1.81
C CYS A 188 1.17 -0.47 -0.83
N THR A 189 0.45 -0.20 0.26
CA THR A 189 0.88 0.73 1.32
C THR A 189 2.19 0.28 1.96
N PHE A 190 2.35 -1.03 2.24
CA PHE A 190 3.59 -1.57 2.75
C PHE A 190 4.73 -1.51 1.72
N ALA A 191 4.45 -1.87 0.48
CA ALA A 191 5.43 -1.79 -0.60
C ALA A 191 5.93 -0.37 -0.84
N LEU A 192 5.03 0.62 -0.88
CA LEU A 192 5.39 2.03 -1.00
C LEU A 192 6.29 2.48 0.16
N ALA A 193 5.95 2.13 1.39
CA ALA A 193 6.78 2.46 2.54
C ALA A 193 8.19 1.83 2.45
N ALA A 194 8.28 0.57 2.03
CA ALA A 194 9.58 -0.11 1.85
C ALA A 194 10.46 0.56 0.80
N LYS A 195 9.89 1.14 -0.27
CA LYS A 195 10.63 1.89 -1.30
C LYS A 195 11.01 3.29 -0.83
N LEU A 196 10.09 4.01 -0.19
CA LEU A 196 10.14 5.46 -0.05
C LEU A 196 10.70 5.92 1.30
N LEU A 197 10.56 5.09 2.34
CA LEU A 197 11.02 5.41 3.69
C LEU A 197 12.33 4.70 3.99
N ASN A 198 13.21 5.38 4.72
CA ASN A 198 14.43 4.76 5.21
C ASN A 198 14.19 4.01 6.54
N ASN A 199 15.16 3.19 6.95
CA ASN A 199 15.03 2.36 8.15
C ASN A 199 14.82 3.20 9.42
N ASN A 200 15.43 4.37 9.54
CA ASN A 200 15.24 5.25 10.70
C ASN A 200 13.80 5.79 10.76
N GLU A 201 13.25 6.20 9.60
CA GLU A 201 11.87 6.67 9.50
C GLU A 201 10.89 5.55 9.86
N LEU A 202 11.11 4.33 9.39
CA LEU A 202 10.29 3.16 9.73
C LEU A 202 10.43 2.76 11.20
N GLN A 203 11.60 2.94 11.79
CA GLN A 203 11.86 2.57 13.19
C GLN A 203 11.28 3.56 14.18
N PHE A 204 11.52 4.86 13.98
CA PHE A 204 11.09 5.89 14.93
C PHE A 204 9.61 6.23 14.85
N GLY A 205 8.97 5.91 13.75
CA GLY A 205 7.57 6.15 13.49
C GLY A 205 7.34 7.01 12.26
N SER A 206 6.48 6.52 11.37
CA SER A 206 6.09 7.23 10.16
C SER A 206 4.61 7.01 9.85
N ILE A 207 4.03 8.03 9.28
CA ILE A 207 2.66 8.04 8.78
C ILE A 207 2.76 8.29 7.27
N LEU A 208 2.32 7.32 6.48
CA LEU A 208 2.28 7.41 5.02
C LEU A 208 0.84 7.55 4.57
N ILE A 209 0.54 8.63 3.86
CA ILE A 209 -0.74 8.88 3.20
C ILE A 209 -0.53 8.75 1.69
N ASP A 210 -1.20 7.80 1.07
CA ASP A 210 -1.22 7.63 -0.39
C ASP A 210 -2.59 8.06 -0.92
N MET A 211 -2.63 9.24 -1.55
CA MET A 211 -3.83 9.79 -2.17
C MET A 211 -3.93 9.36 -3.62
N GLY A 212 -4.58 8.22 -3.85
CA GLY A 212 -4.88 7.73 -5.18
C GLY A 212 -6.07 8.43 -5.84
N TYR A 213 -6.39 8.00 -7.08
CA TYR A 213 -7.48 8.57 -7.85
C TYR A 213 -8.86 8.26 -7.25
N GLU A 214 -9.15 6.98 -6.91
CA GLU A 214 -10.45 6.56 -6.35
C GLU A 214 -10.40 6.31 -4.83
N LYS A 215 -9.22 6.11 -4.26
CA LYS A 215 -9.05 5.73 -2.86
C LYS A 215 -7.86 6.44 -2.23
N THR A 216 -7.90 6.57 -0.92
CA THR A 216 -6.78 7.07 -0.09
C THR A 216 -6.40 6.01 0.92
N SER A 217 -5.12 5.63 0.95
CA SER A 217 -4.59 4.64 1.88
C SER A 217 -3.72 5.31 2.94
N LEU A 218 -3.84 4.81 4.17
CA LEU A 218 -3.05 5.23 5.32
C LEU A 218 -2.23 4.05 5.82
N GLY A 219 -0.94 4.23 5.99
CA GLY A 219 -0.04 3.29 6.67
C GLY A 219 0.67 3.94 7.84
N LEU A 220 0.63 3.29 9.00
CA LEU A 220 1.35 3.71 10.20
C LEU A 220 2.44 2.70 10.49
N PHE A 221 3.67 3.18 10.59
CA PHE A 221 4.87 2.35 10.77
C PHE A 221 5.58 2.73 12.06
N LYS A 222 6.09 1.74 12.77
CA LYS A 222 6.94 1.88 13.95
C LYS A 222 7.71 0.58 14.18
N ASN A 223 8.93 0.67 14.68
CA ASN A 223 9.79 -0.50 14.94
C ASN A 223 9.97 -1.39 13.70
N LEU A 224 10.12 -0.77 12.51
CA LEU A 224 10.23 -1.44 11.20
C LEU A 224 8.98 -2.24 10.80
N ALA A 225 7.89 -2.14 11.52
CA ALA A 225 6.65 -2.88 11.30
C ALA A 225 5.49 -1.96 10.87
N LEU A 226 4.59 -2.48 10.06
CA LEU A 226 3.29 -1.87 9.81
C LEU A 226 2.40 -2.12 11.04
N VAL A 227 2.11 -1.06 11.80
CA VAL A 227 1.30 -1.15 13.02
C VAL A 227 -0.19 -0.91 12.79
N HIS A 228 -0.52 -0.22 11.71
CA HIS A 228 -1.91 -0.03 11.28
C HIS A 228 -1.96 0.35 9.80
N SER A 229 -2.98 -0.12 9.10
CA SER A 229 -3.30 0.28 7.74
C SER A 229 -4.80 0.33 7.54
N ILE A 230 -5.25 1.30 6.77
CA ILE A 230 -6.64 1.41 6.34
C ILE A 230 -6.71 2.10 4.99
N THR A 231 -7.67 1.69 4.17
CA THR A 231 -7.93 2.31 2.87
C THR A 231 -9.37 2.84 2.83
N PHE A 232 -9.50 4.12 2.54
CA PHE A 232 -10.78 4.78 2.37
C PHE A 232 -11.16 4.78 0.89
N PRO A 233 -12.41 4.43 0.51
CA PRO A 233 -12.87 4.44 -0.89
C PRO A 233 -13.18 5.87 -1.36
N VAL A 234 -12.27 6.81 -1.07
CA VAL A 234 -12.35 8.23 -1.45
C VAL A 234 -10.98 8.72 -1.87
N GLY A 235 -10.89 9.40 -3.00
CA GLY A 235 -9.65 9.91 -3.56
C GLY A 235 -9.88 11.16 -4.41
N ILE A 236 -8.89 11.54 -5.21
CA ILE A 236 -8.88 12.78 -6.01
C ILE A 236 -10.09 12.88 -6.96
N ASN A 237 -10.56 11.76 -7.50
CA ASN A 237 -11.73 11.75 -8.39
C ASN A 237 -13.00 12.26 -7.71
N HIS A 238 -13.09 12.19 -6.39
CA HIS A 238 -14.22 12.74 -5.66
C HIS A 238 -14.22 14.27 -5.68
N ILE A 239 -13.04 14.93 -5.62
CA ILE A 239 -12.91 16.38 -5.83
C ILE A 239 -13.42 16.75 -7.23
N ILE A 240 -13.00 16.00 -8.24
CA ILE A 240 -13.41 16.21 -9.63
C ILE A 240 -14.94 16.08 -9.79
N LYS A 241 -15.52 15.02 -9.21
CA LYS A 241 -16.97 14.78 -9.23
C LYS A 241 -17.75 15.87 -8.50
N ASP A 242 -17.24 16.35 -7.36
CA ASP A 242 -17.89 17.41 -6.59
C ASP A 242 -17.87 18.73 -7.38
N ILE A 243 -16.74 19.11 -7.99
CA ILE A 243 -16.67 20.26 -8.89
C ILE A 243 -17.65 20.11 -10.06
N SER A 244 -17.68 18.93 -10.70
CA SER A 244 -18.60 18.61 -11.79
C SER A 244 -20.05 18.81 -11.39
N ASN A 245 -20.47 18.22 -10.29
CA ASN A 245 -21.85 18.23 -9.83
C ASN A 245 -22.29 19.62 -9.36
N ILE A 246 -21.51 20.27 -8.51
CA ILE A 246 -21.90 21.56 -7.91
C ILE A 246 -21.78 22.69 -8.92
N CYS A 247 -20.73 22.68 -9.75
CA CYS A 247 -20.53 23.66 -10.79
C CYS A 247 -21.27 23.36 -12.10
N SER A 248 -21.96 22.19 -12.21
CA SER A 248 -22.60 21.69 -13.43
C SER A 248 -21.69 21.74 -14.67
N LEU A 249 -20.46 21.28 -14.46
CA LEU A 249 -19.43 21.10 -15.47
C LEU A 249 -19.36 19.62 -15.89
N ASN A 250 -18.88 19.34 -17.10
CA ASN A 250 -18.58 17.96 -17.42
C ASN A 250 -17.32 17.46 -16.69
N LEU A 251 -17.12 16.14 -16.64
CA LEU A 251 -16.01 15.53 -15.88
C LEU A 251 -14.63 15.92 -16.44
N GLU A 252 -14.50 16.10 -17.75
CA GLU A 252 -13.22 16.47 -18.38
C GLU A 252 -12.83 17.90 -18.01
N GLU A 253 -13.78 18.85 -18.08
CA GLU A 253 -13.57 20.23 -17.64
C GLU A 253 -13.22 20.29 -16.16
N SER A 254 -13.95 19.55 -15.32
CA SER A 254 -13.71 19.49 -13.88
C SER A 254 -12.33 18.89 -13.55
N LYS A 255 -11.87 17.90 -14.33
CA LYS A 255 -10.54 17.33 -14.20
C LYS A 255 -9.46 18.35 -14.54
N ILE A 256 -9.59 19.05 -15.66
CA ILE A 256 -8.63 20.10 -16.06
C ILE A 256 -8.56 21.21 -14.99
N ILE A 257 -9.70 21.58 -14.41
CA ILE A 257 -9.75 22.57 -13.32
C ILE A 257 -9.06 22.03 -12.08
N SER A 258 -9.39 20.81 -11.65
CA SER A 258 -8.80 20.18 -10.48
C SER A 258 -7.27 20.06 -10.58
N ASP A 259 -6.76 19.69 -11.77
CA ASP A 259 -5.32 19.55 -12.03
C ASP A 259 -4.55 20.89 -11.95
N LYS A 260 -5.26 22.02 -11.99
CA LYS A 260 -4.67 23.37 -11.95
C LYS A 260 -4.89 24.13 -10.64
N ILE A 261 -5.61 23.55 -9.69
CA ILE A 261 -5.82 24.19 -8.38
C ILE A 261 -4.49 24.20 -7.61
N ASP A 262 -4.11 25.38 -7.12
CA ASP A 262 -3.07 25.52 -6.10
C ASP A 262 -3.69 25.41 -4.70
N PHE A 263 -3.42 24.31 -4.01
CA PHE A 263 -3.94 24.02 -2.67
C PHE A 263 -3.26 24.83 -1.54
N SER A 264 -2.28 25.69 -1.86
CA SER A 264 -1.90 26.76 -0.93
C SER A 264 -2.96 27.86 -0.85
N PHE A 265 -3.92 27.85 -1.80
CA PHE A 265 -4.97 28.84 -1.98
C PHE A 265 -4.46 30.29 -2.20
N GLN A 266 -3.16 30.45 -2.48
CA GLN A 266 -2.54 31.77 -2.63
C GLN A 266 -2.39 32.23 -4.07
N ASN A 267 -2.37 31.33 -5.05
CA ASN A 267 -2.06 31.69 -6.43
C ASN A 267 -2.81 30.87 -7.48
N ASN A 268 -4.08 31.19 -7.70
CA ASN A 268 -4.93 30.52 -8.69
C ASN A 268 -5.23 31.40 -9.94
N LYS A 269 -4.37 32.39 -10.25
CA LYS A 269 -4.55 33.35 -11.37
C LYS A 269 -4.65 32.68 -12.75
N GLU A 270 -4.12 31.46 -12.90
CA GLU A 270 -4.24 30.75 -14.17
C GLU A 270 -5.68 30.37 -14.47
N LEU A 271 -6.43 29.91 -13.47
CA LEU A 271 -7.81 29.44 -13.61
C LEU A 271 -8.82 30.62 -13.70
N PHE A 272 -8.56 31.70 -12.99
CA PHE A 272 -9.57 32.76 -12.78
C PHE A 272 -9.19 34.05 -13.47
N ASP A 273 -10.21 34.84 -13.83
CA ASP A 273 -10.07 36.18 -14.40
C ASP A 273 -9.78 37.22 -13.30
N LYS A 274 -9.65 38.49 -13.71
CA LYS A 274 -9.43 39.61 -12.80
C LYS A 274 -10.58 39.90 -11.82
N ASN A 275 -11.74 39.30 -12.03
CA ASN A 275 -12.93 39.44 -11.20
C ASN A 275 -13.20 38.20 -10.39
N ASP A 276 -12.22 37.28 -10.27
CA ASP A 276 -12.28 36.03 -9.55
C ASP A 276 -13.36 35.04 -10.06
N TYR A 277 -13.62 35.04 -11.37
CA TYR A 277 -14.46 34.05 -12.03
C TYR A 277 -13.65 33.12 -12.91
N LEU A 278 -14.10 31.87 -12.98
CA LEU A 278 -13.50 30.86 -13.85
C LEU A 278 -13.50 31.34 -15.30
N LYS A 279 -12.34 31.25 -15.97
CA LYS A 279 -12.21 31.65 -17.37
C LYS A 279 -12.99 30.73 -18.31
N ASP A 280 -13.63 31.28 -19.32
CA ASP A 280 -14.47 30.57 -20.29
C ASP A 280 -13.74 29.43 -21.03
N ILE A 281 -12.41 29.50 -21.09
CA ILE A 281 -11.60 28.47 -21.74
C ILE A 281 -11.71 27.11 -21.05
N TYR A 282 -12.13 27.06 -19.79
CA TYR A 282 -12.20 25.84 -18.98
C TYR A 282 -13.59 25.18 -18.97
N PHE A 283 -14.62 25.80 -19.52
CA PHE A 283 -15.99 25.25 -19.55
C PHE A 283 -16.73 25.46 -20.87
N LYS A 284 -16.02 25.25 -21.98
CA LYS A 284 -16.55 25.46 -23.35
C LYS A 284 -17.73 24.56 -23.72
N ASN A 285 -17.80 23.38 -23.11
CA ASN A 285 -18.78 22.33 -23.43
C ASN A 285 -19.94 22.29 -22.42
N SER A 286 -19.94 23.19 -21.44
CA SER A 286 -20.96 23.24 -20.39
C SER A 286 -21.81 24.50 -20.52
N ASN A 287 -23.00 24.51 -19.91
CA ASN A 287 -23.86 25.68 -19.93
C ASN A 287 -23.19 26.87 -19.25
N TYR A 288 -23.17 28.00 -19.96
CA TYR A 288 -22.55 29.22 -19.48
C TYR A 288 -23.17 29.69 -18.17
N ARG A 289 -22.33 29.93 -17.17
CA ARG A 289 -22.66 30.63 -15.93
C ARG A 289 -21.37 31.14 -15.29
N ARG A 290 -21.51 32.16 -14.45
CA ARG A 290 -20.37 32.65 -13.68
C ARG A 290 -20.10 31.72 -12.50
N ILE A 291 -18.91 31.12 -12.46
CA ILE A 291 -18.45 30.25 -11.38
C ILE A 291 -17.34 31.03 -10.65
N SER A 292 -17.56 31.33 -9.39
CA SER A 292 -16.59 32.07 -8.59
C SER A 292 -15.41 31.21 -8.18
N GLN A 293 -14.25 31.83 -7.98
CA GLN A 293 -13.06 31.19 -7.42
C GLN A 293 -13.34 30.58 -6.04
N SER A 294 -14.01 31.34 -5.15
CA SER A 294 -14.36 30.87 -3.81
C SER A 294 -15.13 29.55 -3.87
N LEU A 295 -16.14 29.44 -4.74
CA LEU A 295 -16.95 28.24 -4.84
C LEU A 295 -16.11 27.01 -5.20
N ILE A 296 -15.22 27.10 -6.22
CA ILE A 296 -14.38 25.97 -6.65
C ILE A 296 -13.39 25.58 -5.55
N LEU A 297 -12.75 26.58 -4.92
CA LEU A 297 -11.77 26.32 -3.88
C LEU A 297 -12.42 25.75 -2.60
N ASP A 298 -13.59 26.23 -2.23
CA ASP A 298 -14.35 25.74 -1.07
C ASP A 298 -14.80 24.28 -1.29
N ILE A 299 -15.25 23.91 -2.51
CA ILE A 299 -15.58 22.52 -2.86
C ILE A 299 -14.35 21.61 -2.68
N ALA A 300 -13.23 21.99 -3.27
CA ALA A 300 -12.01 21.19 -3.21
C ALA A 300 -11.50 21.06 -1.77
N LYS A 301 -11.55 22.17 -1.00
CA LYS A 301 -11.16 22.21 0.40
C LYS A 301 -12.04 21.30 1.26
N ALA A 302 -13.36 21.40 1.13
CA ALA A 302 -14.30 20.59 1.91
C ALA A 302 -14.05 19.08 1.72
N ARG A 303 -13.75 18.65 0.49
CA ARG A 303 -13.43 17.25 0.22
C ARG A 303 -12.09 16.84 0.83
N LEU A 304 -11.07 17.67 0.76
CA LEU A 304 -9.79 17.40 1.40
C LEU A 304 -9.91 17.33 2.93
N ASP A 305 -10.64 18.27 3.52
CA ASP A 305 -10.89 18.29 4.97
C ASP A 305 -11.57 16.99 5.41
N GLU A 306 -12.59 16.51 4.68
CA GLU A 306 -13.25 15.24 4.96
C GLU A 306 -12.26 14.06 4.92
N ILE A 307 -11.41 13.99 3.90
CA ILE A 307 -10.40 12.93 3.78
C ILE A 307 -9.42 13.00 4.97
N PHE A 308 -8.94 14.18 5.28
CA PHE A 308 -7.95 14.37 6.35
C PHE A 308 -8.55 14.16 7.75
N GLU A 309 -9.83 14.48 7.97
CA GLU A 309 -10.54 14.14 9.20
C GLU A 309 -10.66 12.62 9.40
N MET A 310 -10.99 11.88 8.34
CA MET A 310 -11.01 10.41 8.41
C MET A 310 -9.64 9.85 8.78
N ILE A 311 -8.58 10.36 8.17
CA ILE A 311 -7.19 9.98 8.46
C ILE A 311 -6.84 10.33 9.91
N GLN A 312 -7.13 11.54 10.37
CA GLN A 312 -6.83 12.01 11.71
C GLN A 312 -7.48 11.14 12.79
N LYS A 313 -8.75 10.74 12.59
CA LYS A 313 -9.45 9.81 13.50
C LYS A 313 -8.69 8.48 13.64
N GLN A 314 -8.15 7.95 12.55
CA GLN A 314 -7.37 6.70 12.60
C GLN A 314 -6.01 6.90 13.30
N ILE A 315 -5.32 7.98 13.02
CA ILE A 315 -4.04 8.28 13.68
C ILE A 315 -4.24 8.39 15.20
N ILE A 316 -5.26 9.12 15.65
CA ILE A 316 -5.58 9.27 17.08
C ILE A 316 -5.91 7.90 17.71
N ALA A 317 -6.70 7.06 17.02
CA ALA A 317 -7.08 5.75 17.52
C ALA A 317 -5.89 4.81 17.75
N THR A 318 -4.78 5.00 17.03
CA THR A 318 -3.56 4.18 17.18
C THR A 318 -2.58 4.71 18.24
N GLY A 319 -2.83 5.90 18.78
CA GLY A 319 -1.91 6.57 19.71
C GLY A 319 -0.63 7.10 19.07
N LEU A 320 -0.47 6.99 17.75
CA LEU A 320 0.62 7.63 17.00
C LEU A 320 0.21 9.07 16.72
N ASN A 321 0.94 10.03 17.29
CA ASN A 321 0.65 11.44 17.07
C ASN A 321 1.79 12.08 16.27
N PRO A 322 1.52 12.71 15.11
CA PRO A 322 2.52 13.41 14.31
C PRO A 322 3.26 14.50 15.09
N THR A 323 2.58 15.15 16.04
CA THR A 323 3.17 16.19 16.89
C THR A 323 4.17 15.65 17.93
N LEU A 324 4.20 14.33 18.16
CA LEU A 324 5.08 13.66 19.13
C LEU A 324 6.26 12.94 18.46
N GLY A 325 6.66 13.35 17.26
CA GLY A 325 7.89 12.88 16.61
C GLY A 325 7.70 11.88 15.45
N ALA A 326 6.48 11.50 15.11
CA ALA A 326 6.25 10.69 13.91
C ALA A 326 6.39 11.56 12.64
N ASN A 327 7.13 11.05 11.65
CA ASN A 327 7.24 11.72 10.36
C ASN A 327 5.94 11.51 9.55
N LEU A 328 5.40 12.60 9.00
CA LEU A 328 4.22 12.56 8.15
C LEU A 328 4.63 12.74 6.68
N PHE A 329 4.25 11.76 5.85
CA PHE A 329 4.55 11.72 4.43
C PHE A 329 3.24 11.65 3.64
N ILE A 330 3.18 12.38 2.51
CA ILE A 330 2.09 12.29 1.56
C ILE A 330 2.63 11.91 0.19
N LEU A 331 2.00 10.92 -0.43
CA LEU A 331 2.26 10.44 -1.77
C LEU A 331 0.99 10.59 -2.61
N GLY A 332 1.13 10.59 -3.92
CA GLY A 332 0.00 10.73 -4.85
C GLY A 332 -0.44 12.18 -5.01
N GLY A 333 -1.47 12.37 -5.80
CA GLY A 333 -1.92 13.73 -6.14
C GLY A 333 -0.86 14.54 -6.86
N SER A 334 -0.10 13.91 -7.79
CA SER A 334 0.97 14.58 -8.54
C SER A 334 0.53 15.91 -9.16
N ASN A 335 -0.74 16.01 -9.51
CA ASN A 335 -1.36 17.20 -10.08
C ASN A 335 -1.96 18.15 -9.02
N LEU A 336 -1.83 17.83 -7.73
CA LEU A 336 -2.31 18.69 -6.65
C LEU A 336 -1.16 19.59 -6.14
N PHE A 337 -1.05 20.76 -6.71
CA PHE A 337 0.01 21.72 -6.38
C PHE A 337 -0.09 22.19 -4.92
N ASN A 338 1.01 22.11 -4.19
CA ASN A 338 1.13 22.54 -2.80
C ASN A 338 0.20 21.81 -1.80
N LEU A 339 -0.25 20.58 -2.14
CA LEU A 339 -1.05 19.73 -1.25
C LEU A 339 -0.34 19.50 0.09
N GLU A 340 0.97 19.32 0.08
CA GLU A 340 1.79 19.12 1.29
C GLU A 340 1.70 20.31 2.27
N LYS A 341 1.54 21.52 1.76
CA LYS A 341 1.37 22.71 2.61
C LYS A 341 -0.01 22.71 3.28
N TYR A 342 -1.05 22.38 2.52
CA TYR A 342 -2.39 22.27 3.07
C TYR A 342 -2.46 21.15 4.13
N CYS A 343 -1.91 20.00 3.82
CA CYS A 343 -1.80 18.87 4.73
C CYS A 343 -1.04 19.24 6.03
N SER A 344 0.09 19.99 5.89
CA SER A 344 0.86 20.46 7.05
C SER A 344 0.06 21.40 7.95
N ASN A 345 -0.73 22.29 7.36
CA ASN A 345 -1.59 23.21 8.12
C ASN A 345 -2.72 22.44 8.84
N PHE A 346 -3.31 21.44 8.17
CA PHE A 346 -4.39 20.65 8.75
C PHE A 346 -3.93 19.80 9.96
N PHE A 347 -2.80 19.10 9.81
CA PHE A 347 -2.28 18.20 10.86
C PHE A 347 -1.42 18.93 11.90
N GLY A 348 -1.07 20.20 11.70
CA GLY A 348 -0.18 20.93 12.59
C GLY A 348 1.24 20.36 12.64
N SER A 349 1.67 19.69 11.58
CA SER A 349 2.95 18.97 11.49
C SER A 349 3.60 19.19 10.13
N ASN A 350 4.94 19.10 10.07
CA ASN A 350 5.63 19.18 8.80
C ASN A 350 5.37 17.92 7.96
N VAL A 351 4.78 18.10 6.78
CA VAL A 351 4.49 17.03 5.83
C VAL A 351 5.50 17.05 4.70
N LYS A 352 6.12 15.90 4.44
CA LYS A 352 7.01 15.72 3.31
C LYS A 352 6.25 15.09 2.14
N LYS A 353 6.27 15.75 0.98
CA LYS A 353 5.75 15.16 -0.26
C LYS A 353 6.83 14.27 -0.88
N LEU A 354 6.52 12.99 -1.04
CA LEU A 354 7.49 11.99 -1.51
C LEU A 354 7.72 12.04 -3.01
N ASP A 355 6.73 12.42 -3.81
CA ASP A 355 6.86 12.49 -5.28
C ASP A 355 8.05 13.35 -5.73
N LYS A 356 8.32 14.46 -5.02
CA LYS A 356 9.45 15.35 -5.31
C LYS A 356 10.82 14.72 -5.05
N ASN A 357 10.89 13.71 -4.20
CA ASN A 357 12.14 13.03 -3.87
C ASN A 357 12.46 11.91 -4.88
N ILE A 358 11.42 11.32 -5.49
CA ILE A 358 11.56 10.28 -6.51
C ILE A 358 12.18 10.86 -7.79
N GLU A 359 11.84 12.11 -8.15
CA GLU A 359 12.36 12.81 -9.33
C GLU A 359 13.86 13.16 -9.24
N LYS A 360 14.45 13.15 -8.05
CA LYS A 360 15.86 13.53 -7.83
C LYS A 360 16.85 12.37 -7.87
N GLU A 361 16.37 11.14 -7.72
CA GLU A 361 17.23 9.95 -7.85
C GLU A 361 17.22 9.47 -9.29
N SER A 362 18.36 9.37 -9.88
CA SER A 362 18.76 9.33 -11.30
C SER A 362 18.22 8.23 -12.24
N GLN A 363 17.04 7.66 -12.00
CA GLN A 363 16.31 6.78 -12.94
C GLN A 363 14.86 7.23 -13.20
N GLY A 364 14.51 8.42 -12.81
CA GLY A 364 13.39 9.32 -13.08
C GLY A 364 12.01 8.69 -13.26
N GLU A 365 11.66 8.31 -14.46
CA GLU A 365 10.30 7.93 -14.84
C GLU A 365 9.88 6.53 -14.35
N LEU A 366 10.82 5.60 -14.28
CA LEU A 366 10.59 4.24 -13.80
C LEU A 366 10.28 4.23 -12.30
N ASP A 367 11.03 5.00 -11.52
CA ASP A 367 10.89 5.05 -10.07
C ASP A 367 9.53 5.62 -9.64
N THR A 368 9.01 6.60 -10.38
CA THR A 368 7.71 7.23 -10.07
C THR A 368 6.54 6.31 -10.45
N GLN A 369 6.58 5.75 -11.64
CA GLN A 369 5.48 4.94 -12.16
C GLN A 369 5.38 3.56 -11.51
N PHE A 370 6.51 2.97 -11.10
CA PHE A 370 6.61 1.61 -10.55
C PHE A 370 7.00 1.58 -9.06
N ALA A 371 6.80 2.65 -8.31
CA ALA A 371 7.24 2.76 -6.92
C ALA A 371 6.76 1.59 -6.03
N SER A 372 5.50 1.17 -6.16
CA SER A 372 4.95 0.01 -5.44
C SER A 372 5.59 -1.30 -5.86
N CYS A 373 5.82 -1.51 -7.18
CA CYS A 373 6.51 -2.71 -7.69
C CYS A 373 7.96 -2.75 -7.21
N LEU A 374 8.66 -1.61 -7.20
CA LEU A 374 10.03 -1.50 -6.70
C LEU A 374 10.11 -1.72 -5.18
N GLY A 375 9.11 -1.27 -4.45
CA GLY A 375 8.99 -1.56 -3.02
C GLY A 375 8.76 -3.05 -2.75
N ALA A 376 7.88 -3.69 -3.50
CA ALA A 376 7.68 -5.13 -3.44
C ALA A 376 8.95 -5.91 -3.80
N LEU A 377 9.71 -5.43 -4.79
CA LEU A 377 10.99 -5.99 -5.16
C LEU A 377 12.01 -5.94 -4.01
N LYS A 378 12.07 -4.80 -3.29
CA LYS A 378 12.91 -4.66 -2.10
C LYS A 378 12.47 -5.61 -0.98
N ILE A 379 11.17 -5.74 -0.72
CA ILE A 379 10.61 -6.68 0.25
C ILE A 379 11.02 -8.12 -0.09
N ILE A 380 10.95 -8.52 -1.36
CA ILE A 380 11.30 -9.87 -1.82
C ILE A 380 12.81 -10.11 -1.66
N LYS A 381 13.64 -9.13 -2.06
CA LYS A 381 15.10 -9.22 -1.99
C LYS A 381 15.61 -9.26 -0.55
N ASP A 382 15.14 -8.34 0.28
CA ASP A 382 15.60 -8.18 1.65
C ASP A 382 15.02 -9.26 2.59
N GLY A 383 14.08 -10.08 2.08
CA GLY A 383 13.46 -11.16 2.84
C GLY A 383 12.62 -10.65 4.00
N TRP A 384 12.03 -9.46 3.87
CA TRP A 384 11.12 -8.94 4.88
C TRP A 384 9.97 -9.93 5.10
N GLU A 385 9.75 -10.29 6.35
CA GLU A 385 8.80 -11.33 6.73
C GLU A 385 7.38 -10.91 6.42
N THR A 386 6.85 -11.48 5.37
CA THR A 386 5.43 -11.43 5.07
C THR A 386 4.94 -12.85 4.95
N GLU A 387 3.93 -13.25 5.69
CA GLU A 387 3.16 -14.44 5.31
C GLU A 387 2.35 -14.09 4.07
N ALA A 388 2.97 -14.34 2.96
CA ALA A 388 2.50 -13.81 1.71
C ALA A 388 1.70 -14.81 0.90
N ILE A 389 1.45 -16.01 1.40
CA ILE A 389 0.59 -17.00 0.74
C ILE A 389 -0.50 -17.37 1.73
N PRO A 390 -1.73 -16.86 1.53
CA PRO A 390 -2.86 -17.47 2.19
C PRO A 390 -2.97 -18.88 1.63
N GLU A 391 -2.66 -19.89 2.44
CA GLU A 391 -3.02 -21.25 2.10
C GLU A 391 -4.53 -21.25 1.86
N LEU A 392 -4.94 -21.43 0.62
CA LEU A 392 -6.22 -22.03 0.32
C LEU A 392 -6.07 -23.44 0.87
N VAL A 393 -6.52 -23.65 2.09
CA VAL A 393 -6.45 -24.93 2.75
C VAL A 393 -7.26 -25.92 1.92
N ASP A 394 -6.59 -26.64 1.05
CA ASP A 394 -6.97 -28.01 0.74
C ASP A 394 -6.57 -28.80 1.98
N GLU A 395 -7.54 -29.38 2.65
CA GLU A 395 -7.40 -30.11 3.91
C GLU A 395 -6.36 -31.26 3.90
N ASN A 396 -5.63 -31.45 2.81
CA ASN A 396 -4.74 -32.59 2.57
C ASN A 396 -3.28 -32.26 2.28
N SER A 397 -2.81 -31.02 2.39
CA SER A 397 -1.38 -30.73 2.20
C SER A 397 -0.75 -30.06 3.44
N GLN A 398 -0.12 -30.87 4.29
CA GLN A 398 0.89 -30.39 5.25
C GLN A 398 2.10 -29.86 4.49
N LYS A 399 2.06 -28.66 3.94
CA LYS A 399 3.24 -27.91 3.53
C LYS A 399 3.59 -26.93 4.63
N LEU A 400 4.75 -27.14 5.22
CA LEU A 400 5.40 -26.22 6.15
C LEU A 400 5.42 -24.81 5.56
N GLY A 401 4.82 -23.83 6.26
CA GLY A 401 4.78 -22.45 5.85
C GLY A 401 6.18 -21.86 5.65
N PHE A 402 6.26 -20.77 4.91
CA PHE A 402 7.51 -20.10 4.51
C PHE A 402 8.42 -19.75 5.70
N PHE A 403 7.89 -19.42 6.85
CA PHE A 403 8.64 -19.19 8.10
C PHE A 403 9.50 -20.41 8.52
N ALA A 404 8.99 -21.62 8.39
CA ALA A 404 9.76 -22.83 8.73
C ALA A 404 10.97 -23.05 7.81
N LYS A 405 10.95 -22.53 6.56
CA LYS A 405 12.09 -22.59 5.64
C LYS A 405 13.16 -21.55 5.92
N PHE A 406 12.77 -20.37 6.43
CA PHE A 406 13.72 -19.29 6.73
C PHE A 406 14.61 -19.63 7.95
N PHE A 407 14.06 -20.37 8.90
CA PHE A 407 14.74 -20.77 10.12
C PHE A 407 15.61 -22.04 10.00
N GLN A 408 15.47 -22.81 8.91
CA GLN A 408 16.29 -24.02 8.70
C GLN A 408 17.67 -23.77 8.05
N ASN A 409 17.97 -22.58 7.55
CA ASN A 409 19.16 -22.31 6.72
C ASN A 409 20.09 -21.21 7.27
N LYS A 410 20.27 -21.08 8.59
CA LYS A 410 21.46 -20.41 9.13
C LYS A 410 22.24 -21.36 10.03
N PRO A 411 23.56 -21.51 9.80
CA PRO A 411 24.44 -22.37 10.59
C PRO A 411 24.59 -21.87 12.01
#